data_28bcee931b5ac0c0a4be517d1080c252
#
_entry.id   28bcee931b5ac0c0a4be517d1080c252
#
_cell.length_a   1.000
_cell.length_b   1.000
_cell.length_c   1.000
_cell.angle_alpha   90.00
_cell.angle_beta   90.00
_cell.angle_gamma   90.00
#
_symmetry.space_group_name_H-M   'P 1'
#
loop_
_entity.id
_entity.type
_entity.pdbx_description
1 polymer ?
#
loop_
_entity_poly.entity_id
_entity_poly.type
_entity_poly.pdbx_seq_one_letter_code
_entity_poly.pdbx_strand_id
1 'polypeptide(L)'
;AFAQSPFVAANTMALTKADEDFIKKLNEVIQVNYSNPEFSMDDMADSLNMSRSNFYRKIKALSGMSPNDYLKTLRMNRAAELIMGGTRISEVAVQVGFTSSSYFAKCFKAQYGVLPKEYTGQPPISGEA
;
A
#
# COMPACT_ATOMS: atom_id res chain seq x y z
N ALA A 1 -6.16 -9.88 -3.36
CA ALA A 1 -7.55 -9.77 -3.46
C ALA A 1 -8.07 -8.55 -2.77
N PHE A 2 -9.37 -8.35 -2.84
CA PHE A 2 -9.94 -7.13 -2.32
C PHE A 2 -9.77 -7.02 -0.81
N ALA A 3 -9.65 -8.13 -0.12
CA ALA A 3 -9.49 -8.13 1.32
C ALA A 3 -8.22 -7.42 1.77
N GLN A 4 -7.29 -7.20 0.85
CA GLN A 4 -6.04 -6.53 1.18
C GLN A 4 -6.11 -5.04 0.92
N SER A 5 -7.23 -4.56 0.42
CA SER A 5 -7.39 -3.14 0.18
C SER A 5 -7.60 -2.42 1.51
N PRO A 6 -6.84 -1.34 1.77
CA PRO A 6 -7.05 -0.55 2.99
C PRO A 6 -8.48 -0.01 3.10
N PHE A 7 -9.10 0.27 1.98
CA PHE A 7 -10.47 0.79 2.00
C PHE A 7 -11.45 -0.24 2.57
N VAL A 8 -11.28 -1.50 2.18
CA VAL A 8 -12.15 -2.55 2.69
C VAL A 8 -11.99 -2.70 4.18
N ALA A 9 -10.75 -2.70 4.66
CA ALA A 9 -10.47 -2.93 6.08
C ALA A 9 -10.95 -1.77 6.95
N ALA A 10 -10.84 -0.55 6.46
CA ALA A 10 -11.10 0.63 7.27
C ALA A 10 -12.54 1.11 7.19
N ASN A 11 -13.26 0.79 6.15
CA ASN A 11 -14.53 1.43 5.88
C ASN A 11 -15.72 0.51 6.11
N THR A 12 -16.56 0.89 7.07
CA THR A 12 -17.79 0.16 7.36
C THR A 12 -19.02 0.88 6.81
N MET A 13 -18.83 2.02 6.15
CA MET A 13 -19.93 2.80 5.60
C MET A 13 -20.04 2.58 4.11
N ALA A 14 -21.25 2.74 3.59
CA ALA A 14 -21.46 2.62 2.15
C ALA A 14 -20.73 3.76 1.44
N LEU A 15 -20.05 3.43 0.35
CA LEU A 15 -19.36 4.43 -0.46
C LEU A 15 -20.31 4.96 -1.52
N THR A 16 -20.16 6.24 -1.85
CA THR A 16 -20.87 6.81 -2.98
C THR A 16 -20.24 6.32 -4.27
N LYS A 17 -20.96 6.46 -5.37
CA LYS A 17 -20.42 6.12 -6.68
C LYS A 17 -19.16 6.93 -6.98
N ALA A 18 -19.17 8.22 -6.63
CA ALA A 18 -18.00 9.06 -6.83
C ALA A 18 -16.81 8.58 -6.03
N ASP A 19 -17.05 8.12 -4.80
CA ASP A 19 -15.98 7.57 -3.96
C ASP A 19 -15.40 6.30 -4.55
N GLU A 20 -16.26 5.42 -5.04
CA GLU A 20 -15.82 4.19 -5.69
C GLU A 20 -14.97 4.48 -6.92
N ASP A 21 -15.39 5.44 -7.73
CA ASP A 21 -14.64 5.82 -8.92
C ASP A 21 -13.29 6.42 -8.55
N PHE A 22 -13.25 7.23 -7.49
CA PHE A 22 -12.01 7.81 -7.00
C PHE A 22 -11.04 6.72 -6.55
N ILE A 23 -11.51 5.78 -5.76
CA ILE A 23 -10.69 4.68 -5.26
C ILE A 23 -10.14 3.87 -6.43
N LYS A 24 -10.99 3.56 -7.40
CA LYS A 24 -10.58 2.77 -8.55
C LYS A 24 -9.49 3.48 -9.34
N LYS A 25 -9.68 4.76 -9.61
CA LYS A 25 -8.66 5.54 -10.33
C LYS A 25 -7.36 5.62 -9.56
N LEU A 26 -7.45 5.87 -8.26
CA LEU A 26 -6.25 5.96 -7.42
C LEU A 26 -5.48 4.64 -7.46
N ASN A 27 -6.18 3.53 -7.30
CA ASN A 27 -5.52 2.22 -7.30
C ASN A 27 -4.88 1.93 -8.65
N GLU A 28 -5.51 2.35 -9.74
CA GLU A 28 -4.91 2.18 -11.08
C GLU A 28 -3.63 3.00 -11.22
N VAL A 29 -3.64 4.23 -10.74
CA VAL A 29 -2.46 5.09 -10.79
C VAL A 29 -1.32 4.48 -9.97
N ILE A 30 -1.63 3.99 -8.79
CA ILE A 30 -0.61 3.38 -7.93
C ILE A 30 -0.10 2.10 -8.56
N GLN A 31 -0.96 1.29 -9.15
CA GLN A 31 -0.56 0.03 -9.77
C GLN A 31 0.49 0.24 -10.85
N VAL A 32 0.39 1.34 -11.60
CA VAL A 32 1.34 1.65 -12.66
C VAL A 32 2.64 2.22 -12.12
N ASN A 33 2.59 2.91 -10.98
CA ASN A 33 3.71 3.73 -10.51
C ASN A 33 4.38 3.25 -9.22
N TYR A 34 3.86 2.22 -8.57
CA TYR A 34 4.35 1.88 -7.23
C TYR A 34 5.82 1.47 -7.22
N SER A 35 6.34 0.98 -8.33
CA SER A 35 7.73 0.55 -8.40
C SER A 35 8.70 1.73 -8.53
N ASN A 36 8.20 2.91 -8.81
CA ASN A 36 9.03 4.09 -8.91
C ASN A 36 9.23 4.68 -7.51
N PRO A 37 10.47 4.68 -6.99
CA PRO A 37 10.71 5.22 -5.64
C PRO A 37 10.44 6.72 -5.53
N GLU A 38 10.42 7.43 -6.65
CA GLU A 38 10.16 8.87 -6.66
C GLU A 38 8.67 9.21 -6.72
N PHE A 39 7.81 8.20 -6.89
CA PHE A 39 6.38 8.45 -6.97
C PHE A 39 5.86 8.96 -5.62
N SER A 40 5.19 10.11 -5.64
CA SER A 40 4.87 10.85 -4.43
C SER A 40 3.38 11.16 -4.34
N MET A 41 2.99 11.73 -3.19
CA MET A 41 1.63 12.21 -2.99
C MET A 41 1.27 13.27 -4.04
N ASP A 42 2.22 14.14 -4.36
CA ASP A 42 1.98 15.18 -5.37
C ASP A 42 1.64 14.55 -6.72
N ASP A 43 2.39 13.51 -7.08
CA ASP A 43 2.14 12.81 -8.34
C ASP A 43 0.76 12.16 -8.35
N MET A 44 0.36 11.58 -7.23
CA MET A 44 -0.97 10.98 -7.12
C MET A 44 -2.07 12.02 -7.30
N ALA A 45 -1.93 13.15 -6.59
CA ALA A 45 -2.92 14.21 -6.66
C ALA A 45 -3.01 14.78 -8.08
N ASP A 46 -1.86 15.01 -8.71
CA ASP A 46 -1.81 15.50 -10.08
C ASP A 46 -2.50 14.54 -11.05
N SER A 47 -2.25 13.26 -10.88
CA SER A 47 -2.85 12.23 -11.74
C SER A 47 -4.38 12.22 -11.65
N LEU A 48 -4.91 12.67 -10.52
CA LEU A 48 -6.35 12.70 -10.30
C LEU A 48 -6.93 14.11 -10.46
N ASN A 49 -6.12 15.06 -10.91
CA ASN A 49 -6.51 16.45 -11.12
C ASN A 49 -7.05 17.09 -9.84
N MET A 50 -6.37 16.82 -8.73
CA MET A 50 -6.78 17.33 -7.43
C MET A 50 -5.66 18.15 -6.81
N SER A 51 -6.04 19.13 -5.99
CA SER A 51 -5.06 19.84 -5.17
C SER A 51 -4.56 18.87 -4.08
N ARG A 52 -3.36 19.16 -3.56
CA ARG A 52 -2.79 18.33 -2.50
C ARG A 52 -3.70 18.25 -1.27
N SER A 53 -4.25 19.40 -0.88
CA SER A 53 -5.12 19.46 0.30
C SER A 53 -6.38 18.63 0.13
N ASN A 54 -7.01 18.76 -1.02
CA ASN A 54 -8.25 18.01 -1.27
C ASN A 54 -7.96 16.52 -1.36
N PHE A 55 -6.86 16.17 -2.02
CA PHE A 55 -6.47 14.77 -2.14
C PHE A 55 -6.19 14.17 -0.76
N TYR A 56 -5.40 14.88 0.06
CA TYR A 56 -5.08 14.41 1.41
C TYR A 56 -6.35 14.16 2.21
N ARG A 57 -7.26 15.15 2.22
CA ARG A 57 -8.48 15.02 3.01
C ARG A 57 -9.34 13.86 2.54
N LYS A 58 -9.43 13.66 1.23
CA LYS A 58 -10.26 12.59 0.71
C LYS A 58 -9.70 11.22 1.04
N ILE A 59 -8.40 11.03 0.87
CA ILE A 59 -7.75 9.77 1.23
C ILE A 59 -7.91 9.50 2.72
N LYS A 60 -7.67 10.52 3.54
CA LYS A 60 -7.78 10.36 5.00
C LYS A 60 -9.19 9.99 5.40
N ALA A 61 -10.18 10.63 4.79
CA ALA A 61 -11.58 10.36 5.11
C ALA A 61 -12.00 8.94 4.71
N LEU A 62 -11.53 8.48 3.56
CA LEU A 62 -11.97 7.18 3.04
C LEU A 62 -11.17 6.02 3.60
N SER A 63 -9.89 6.20 3.86
CA SER A 63 -9.03 5.09 4.27
C SER A 63 -8.58 5.16 5.71
N GLY A 64 -8.68 6.31 6.34
CA GLY A 64 -8.11 6.54 7.66
C GLY A 64 -6.60 6.73 7.62
N MET A 65 -5.98 6.71 6.46
CA MET A 65 -4.54 6.81 6.30
C MET A 65 -4.14 8.06 5.54
N SER A 66 -2.92 8.54 5.77
CA SER A 66 -2.34 9.55 4.91
C SER A 66 -2.05 8.94 3.54
N PRO A 67 -1.90 9.78 2.49
CA PRO A 67 -1.54 9.23 1.17
C PRO A 67 -0.24 8.43 1.19
N ASN A 68 0.76 8.87 1.95
CA ASN A 68 2.02 8.14 2.03
C ASN A 68 1.84 6.78 2.69
N ASP A 69 1.05 6.71 3.75
CA ASP A 69 0.78 5.45 4.41
C ASP A 69 -0.04 4.52 3.51
N TYR A 70 -0.96 5.10 2.77
CA TYR A 70 -1.77 4.32 1.84
C TYR A 70 -0.88 3.68 0.76
N LEU A 71 0.01 4.49 0.17
CA LEU A 71 0.95 3.99 -0.84
C LEU A 71 1.85 2.91 -0.26
N LYS A 72 2.37 3.16 0.95
CA LYS A 72 3.24 2.19 1.62
C LYS A 72 2.52 0.87 1.85
N THR A 73 1.26 0.94 2.29
CA THR A 73 0.47 -0.27 2.51
C THR A 73 0.33 -1.08 1.23
N LEU A 74 0.04 -0.42 0.12
CA LEU A 74 -0.10 -1.11 -1.16
C LEU A 74 1.23 -1.68 -1.65
N ARG A 75 2.33 -0.95 -1.44
CA ARG A 75 3.66 -1.47 -1.77
C ARG A 75 3.98 -2.73 -0.98
N MET A 76 3.64 -2.73 0.31
CA MET A 76 3.89 -3.91 1.15
C MET A 76 3.00 -5.08 0.76
N ASN A 77 1.74 -4.82 0.38
CA ASN A 77 0.87 -5.88 -0.11
C ASN A 77 1.47 -6.54 -1.36
N ARG A 78 1.99 -5.71 -2.27
CA ARG A 78 2.62 -6.27 -3.46
C ARG A 78 3.89 -7.03 -3.12
N ALA A 79 4.66 -6.54 -2.13
CA ALA A 79 5.85 -7.22 -1.67
C ALA A 79 5.51 -8.61 -1.17
N ALA A 80 4.44 -8.72 -0.38
CA ALA A 80 4.02 -10.03 0.15
C ALA A 80 3.69 -10.99 -0.99
N GLU A 81 3.01 -10.51 -2.04
CA GLU A 81 2.70 -11.34 -3.20
C GLU A 81 3.96 -11.83 -3.89
N LEU A 82 4.93 -10.93 -4.07
CA LEU A 82 6.20 -11.29 -4.72
C LEU A 82 6.99 -12.30 -3.91
N ILE A 83 7.01 -12.12 -2.60
CA ILE A 83 7.71 -13.06 -1.71
C ILE A 83 7.07 -14.44 -1.81
N MET A 84 5.75 -14.50 -1.76
CA MET A 84 5.05 -15.78 -1.86
C MET A 84 5.24 -16.42 -3.23
N GLY A 85 5.49 -15.60 -4.25
CA GLY A 85 5.78 -16.08 -5.60
C GLY A 85 7.22 -16.53 -5.81
N GLY A 86 8.06 -16.40 -4.79
CA GLY A 86 9.44 -16.88 -4.87
C GLY A 86 10.47 -15.84 -5.28
N THR A 87 10.08 -14.57 -5.38
CA THR A 87 11.03 -13.52 -5.73
C THR A 87 12.00 -13.29 -4.58
N ARG A 88 13.27 -13.08 -4.89
CA ARG A 88 14.29 -12.83 -3.88
C ARG A 88 13.99 -11.54 -3.12
N ILE A 89 14.24 -11.57 -1.82
CA ILE A 89 13.91 -10.43 -0.96
C ILE A 89 14.58 -9.14 -1.44
N SER A 90 15.85 -9.22 -1.85
CA SER A 90 16.56 -8.04 -2.31
C SER A 90 15.92 -7.44 -3.57
N GLU A 91 15.34 -8.29 -4.41
CA GLU A 91 14.66 -7.83 -5.60
C GLU A 91 13.27 -7.29 -5.28
N VAL A 92 12.62 -7.89 -4.28
CA VAL A 92 11.30 -7.43 -3.88
C VAL A 92 11.35 -5.97 -3.45
N ALA A 93 12.33 -5.61 -2.60
CA ALA A 93 12.46 -4.24 -2.13
C ALA A 93 12.54 -3.25 -3.29
N VAL A 94 13.38 -3.57 -4.28
CA VAL A 94 13.55 -2.69 -5.45
C VAL A 94 12.25 -2.62 -6.26
N GLN A 95 11.62 -3.75 -6.50
CA GLN A 95 10.43 -3.79 -7.34
C GLN A 95 9.25 -3.05 -6.74
N VAL A 96 9.20 -2.95 -5.41
CA VAL A 96 8.11 -2.19 -4.78
C VAL A 96 8.52 -0.77 -4.42
N GLY A 97 9.59 -0.27 -5.03
CA GLY A 97 9.92 1.16 -4.96
C GLY A 97 10.73 1.59 -3.76
N PHE A 98 11.42 0.66 -3.10
CA PHE A 98 12.28 1.03 -1.96
C PHE A 98 13.73 1.09 -2.39
N THR A 99 14.42 2.13 -1.93
CA THR A 99 15.85 2.30 -2.20
C THR A 99 16.72 1.76 -1.06
N SER A 100 16.11 1.47 0.09
CA SER A 100 16.82 0.93 1.26
C SER A 100 16.20 -0.38 1.66
N SER A 101 16.96 -1.47 1.61
CA SER A 101 16.43 -2.76 2.02
C SER A 101 16.20 -2.83 3.52
N SER A 102 16.97 -2.08 4.33
CA SER A 102 16.70 -2.00 5.77
C SER A 102 15.38 -1.36 6.07
N TYR A 103 15.10 -0.25 5.41
CA TYR A 103 13.83 0.45 5.62
C TYR A 103 12.66 -0.40 5.10
N PHE A 104 12.86 -1.06 3.97
CA PHE A 104 11.86 -1.98 3.45
C PHE A 104 11.51 -3.05 4.48
N ALA A 105 12.53 -3.70 5.06
CA ALA A 105 12.30 -4.75 6.04
C ALA A 105 11.55 -4.23 7.26
N LYS A 106 11.88 -3.01 7.68
CA LYS A 106 11.22 -2.39 8.82
C LYS A 106 9.74 -2.14 8.52
N CYS A 107 9.44 -1.59 7.34
CA CYS A 107 8.05 -1.35 6.95
C CYS A 107 7.28 -2.65 6.80
N PHE A 108 7.91 -3.67 6.24
CA PHE A 108 7.26 -4.96 6.07
C PHE A 108 6.91 -5.57 7.42
N LYS A 109 7.86 -5.54 8.35
CA LYS A 109 7.60 -6.10 9.67
C LYS A 109 6.52 -5.33 10.41
N ALA A 110 6.48 -4.00 10.23
CA ALA A 110 5.44 -3.20 10.86
C ALA A 110 4.05 -3.60 10.37
N GLN A 111 3.92 -3.98 9.11
CA GLN A 111 2.62 -4.31 8.54
C GLN A 111 2.25 -5.78 8.73
N TYR A 112 3.21 -6.68 8.60
CA TYR A 112 2.93 -8.12 8.61
C TYR A 112 3.39 -8.84 9.87
N GLY A 113 4.10 -8.16 10.76
CA GLY A 113 4.48 -8.74 12.04
C GLY A 113 5.75 -9.57 12.01
N VAL A 114 6.28 -9.88 10.84
CA VAL A 114 7.50 -10.65 10.69
C VAL A 114 8.39 -10.03 9.63
N LEU A 115 9.67 -10.37 9.66
CA LEU A 115 10.59 -9.91 8.62
C LEU A 115 10.23 -10.56 7.27
N PRO A 116 10.60 -9.92 6.15
CA PRO A 116 10.29 -10.48 4.83
C PRO A 116 10.79 -11.92 4.67
N LYS A 117 11.98 -12.23 5.17
CA LYS A 117 12.54 -13.56 5.03
C LYS A 117 11.80 -14.62 5.83
N GLU A 118 11.00 -14.19 6.81
CA GLU A 118 10.24 -15.09 7.67
C GLU A 118 8.79 -15.24 7.23
N TYR A 119 8.38 -14.47 6.25
CA TYR A 119 6.98 -14.41 5.85
C TYR A 119 6.55 -15.69 5.13
N THR A 120 5.45 -16.29 5.61
CA THR A 120 4.93 -17.53 5.02
C THR A 120 3.52 -17.37 4.49
N GLY A 121 3.03 -16.15 4.44
CA GLY A 121 1.66 -15.91 3.99
C GLY A 121 0.62 -16.05 5.07
N GLN A 122 1.04 -16.28 6.31
CA GLN A 122 0.12 -16.45 7.43
C GLN A 122 0.49 -15.51 8.55
N PRO A 123 -0.51 -15.10 9.37
CA PRO A 123 -0.21 -14.25 10.52
C PRO A 123 0.75 -14.96 11.47
N PRO A 124 1.57 -14.19 12.20
CA PRO A 124 2.47 -14.80 13.20
C PRO A 124 1.65 -15.50 14.26
N ILE A 125 2.10 -16.71 14.64
CA ILE A 125 1.41 -17.48 15.66
C ILE A 125 1.46 -16.76 16.99
N SER A 126 2.60 -16.18 17.30
CA SER A 126 2.73 -15.43 18.55
C SER A 126 1.77 -14.27 18.59
N GLY A 127 1.37 -13.76 17.45
CA GLY A 127 0.40 -12.70 17.38
C GLY A 127 -0.98 -13.13 17.81
N GLU A 128 -1.21 -14.42 17.76
CA GLU A 128 -2.48 -14.96 18.19
C GLU A 128 -2.55 -15.18 19.69
N ALA A 129 -1.42 -15.36 20.24
CA ALA A 129 -1.35 -15.71 21.66
C ALA A 129 -1.75 -14.57 22.56
#